data_50d75e10787ddd2301e8b8659577a63c
#
_entry.id   50d75e10787ddd2301e8b8659577a63c
#
_cell.length_a   1.000
_cell.length_b   1.000
_cell.length_c   1.000
_cell.angle_alpha   90.00
_cell.angle_beta   90.00
_cell.angle_gamma   90.00
#
_symmetry.space_group_name_H-M   'P 1'
#
loop_
_entity.id
_entity.type
_entity.pdbx_description
1 polymer ?
#
loop_
_entity_poly.entity_id
_entity_poly.type
_entity_poly.pdbx_seq_one_letter_code
_entity_poly.pdbx_strand_id
1 'polypeptide(L)'
;MRRKSYCVYVIELSKKVYSENYKFRNANPQWNGVSECLYVGMTSKSPKERFEQHKSGYKSKKGHNISSSIVRKYGLYLRPSLYEHLPLMNRQEALKQEEALALELRRKRYAVWFN
;
A
#
# COMPACT_ATOMS: atom_id res chain seq x y z
N MET A 1 -3.17 4.35 27.65
CA MET A 1 -3.17 3.10 26.86
C MET A 1 -3.40 3.44 25.39
N ARG A 2 -2.53 2.96 24.52
CA ARG A 2 -2.65 3.21 23.09
C ARG A 2 -3.67 2.27 22.46
N ARG A 3 -4.53 2.83 21.63
CA ARG A 3 -5.53 2.07 20.91
C ARG A 3 -4.89 1.25 19.80
N LYS A 4 -5.29 -0.02 19.69
CA LYS A 4 -4.86 -0.90 18.59
C LYS A 4 -5.97 -0.92 17.54
N SER A 5 -6.02 0.11 16.73
CA SER A 5 -7.07 0.28 15.72
C SER A 5 -6.53 0.35 14.28
N TYR A 6 -5.22 0.28 14.11
CA TYR A 6 -4.62 0.36 12.78
C TYR A 6 -4.37 -1.01 12.19
N CYS A 7 -4.54 -1.12 10.89
CA CYS A 7 -4.18 -2.32 10.15
C CYS A 7 -3.31 -1.97 8.95
N VAL A 8 -2.47 -2.93 8.55
CA VAL A 8 -1.66 -2.84 7.33
C VAL A 8 -2.41 -3.59 6.24
N TYR A 9 -2.37 -3.07 5.02
CA TYR A 9 -3.05 -3.68 3.89
C TYR A 9 -2.17 -3.61 2.64
N VAL A 10 -2.51 -4.43 1.65
CA VAL A 10 -1.79 -4.51 0.38
C VAL A 10 -2.78 -4.43 -0.77
N ILE A 11 -2.46 -3.58 -1.75
CA ILE A 11 -3.25 -3.41 -2.96
C ILE A 11 -2.41 -3.85 -4.16
N GLU A 12 -3.00 -4.64 -5.05
CA GLU A 12 -2.34 -4.96 -6.31
C GLU A 12 -2.49 -3.80 -7.27
N LEU A 13 -1.39 -3.44 -7.93
CA LEU A 13 -1.33 -2.36 -8.91
C LEU A 13 -1.20 -2.93 -10.32
N SER A 14 -1.70 -2.18 -11.30
CA SER A 14 -1.43 -2.51 -12.70
C SER A 14 0.07 -2.47 -12.94
N LYS A 15 0.60 -3.42 -13.70
CA LYS A 15 2.03 -3.46 -14.05
C LYS A 15 2.47 -2.26 -14.88
N LYS A 16 1.52 -1.51 -15.45
CA LYS A 16 1.80 -0.25 -16.14
C LYS A 16 2.50 0.77 -15.23
N VAL A 17 2.31 0.67 -13.91
CA VAL A 17 2.97 1.57 -12.97
C VAL A 17 4.49 1.51 -13.10
N TYR A 18 5.05 0.35 -13.39
CA TYR A 18 6.49 0.19 -13.52
C TYR A 18 7.03 0.95 -14.74
N SER A 19 6.35 0.87 -15.87
CA SER A 19 6.79 1.56 -17.09
C SER A 19 6.44 3.04 -17.10
N GLU A 20 5.34 3.44 -16.46
CA GLU A 20 4.83 4.81 -16.53
C GLU A 20 5.30 5.72 -15.40
N ASN A 21 5.72 5.14 -14.25
CA ASN A 21 6.11 5.92 -13.07
C ASN A 21 7.58 5.65 -12.74
N TYR A 22 8.45 6.61 -13.10
CA TYR A 22 9.88 6.39 -12.92
C TYR A 22 10.29 6.29 -11.45
N LYS A 23 9.59 6.96 -10.54
CA LYS A 23 9.88 6.86 -9.10
C LYS A 23 9.62 5.45 -8.58
N PHE A 24 8.50 4.86 -9.02
CA PHE A 24 8.18 3.48 -8.69
C PHE A 24 9.25 2.54 -9.24
N ARG A 25 9.62 2.72 -10.50
CA ARG A 25 10.64 1.89 -11.15
C ARG A 25 11.99 2.01 -10.44
N ASN A 26 12.41 3.23 -10.13
CA ASN A 26 13.69 3.47 -9.45
C ASN A 26 13.74 2.87 -8.05
N ALA A 27 12.59 2.77 -7.37
CA ALA A 27 12.50 2.18 -6.04
C ALA A 27 12.53 0.63 -6.09
N ASN A 28 12.38 0.03 -7.26
CA ASN A 28 12.20 -1.41 -7.40
C ASN A 28 13.15 -2.05 -8.42
N PRO A 29 14.48 -1.86 -8.28
CA PRO A 29 15.43 -2.49 -9.20
C PRO A 29 15.43 -4.01 -9.11
N GLN A 30 14.94 -4.58 -8.01
CA GLN A 30 14.91 -6.02 -7.77
C GLN A 30 13.76 -6.74 -8.49
N TRP A 31 12.81 -6.00 -9.08
CA TRP A 31 11.63 -6.62 -9.69
C TRP A 31 12.03 -7.56 -10.82
N ASN A 32 11.41 -8.76 -10.83
CA ASN A 32 11.72 -9.80 -11.80
C ASN A 32 10.94 -9.68 -13.13
N GLY A 33 10.06 -8.67 -13.23
CA GLY A 33 9.25 -8.45 -14.43
C GLY A 33 8.02 -9.35 -14.55
N VAL A 34 7.83 -10.28 -13.61
CA VAL A 34 6.76 -11.27 -13.65
C VAL A 34 5.81 -11.13 -12.46
N SER A 35 6.35 -10.96 -11.23
CA SER A 35 5.56 -10.82 -10.02
C SER A 35 4.74 -9.54 -10.06
N GLU A 36 3.69 -9.49 -9.23
CA GLU A 36 2.79 -8.35 -9.21
C GLU A 36 3.47 -7.08 -8.72
N CYS A 37 2.92 -5.93 -9.10
CA CYS A 37 3.24 -4.64 -8.52
C CYS A 37 2.26 -4.38 -7.39
N LEU A 38 2.76 -3.93 -6.23
CA LEU A 38 1.98 -3.83 -5.01
C LEU A 38 2.15 -2.47 -4.35
N TYR A 39 1.12 -2.06 -3.61
CA TYR A 39 1.18 -0.92 -2.71
C TYR A 39 0.89 -1.42 -1.30
N VAL A 40 1.73 -1.04 -0.34
CA VAL A 40 1.54 -1.37 1.07
C VAL A 40 1.20 -0.09 1.81
N GLY A 41 0.12 -0.12 2.59
CA GLY A 41 -0.30 1.03 3.37
C GLY A 41 -0.83 0.61 4.73
N MET A 42 -1.22 1.60 5.52
CA MET A 42 -1.85 1.37 6.81
C MET A 42 -3.04 2.32 6.97
N THR A 43 -4.01 1.92 7.79
CA THR A 43 -5.21 2.73 8.01
C THR A 43 -5.83 2.41 9.35
N SER A 44 -6.52 3.41 9.95
CA SER A 44 -7.37 3.20 11.11
C SER A 44 -8.79 2.79 10.71
N LYS A 45 -9.07 2.78 9.42
CA LYS A 45 -10.34 2.34 8.84
C LYS A 45 -10.17 0.91 8.32
N SER A 46 -11.21 0.36 7.68
CA SER A 46 -11.05 -0.93 7.02
C SER A 46 -10.22 -0.76 5.73
N PRO A 47 -9.49 -1.80 5.31
CA PRO A 47 -8.76 -1.75 4.04
C PRO A 47 -9.67 -1.41 2.85
N LYS A 48 -10.90 -1.93 2.85
CA LYS A 48 -11.88 -1.66 1.80
C LYS A 48 -12.24 -0.18 1.72
N GLU A 49 -12.53 0.44 2.86
CA GLU A 49 -12.83 1.87 2.91
C GLU A 49 -11.64 2.71 2.43
N ARG A 50 -10.44 2.35 2.87
CA ARG A 50 -9.25 3.09 2.49
C ARG A 50 -8.96 2.96 0.99
N PHE A 51 -9.16 1.77 0.45
CA PHE A 51 -9.00 1.55 -0.99
C PHE A 51 -9.99 2.42 -1.77
N GLU A 52 -11.25 2.46 -1.34
CA GLU A 52 -12.27 3.31 -1.98
C GLU A 52 -11.89 4.78 -1.91
N GLN A 53 -11.34 5.24 -0.78
CA GLN A 53 -10.86 6.62 -0.65
C GLN A 53 -9.73 6.93 -1.62
N HIS A 54 -8.77 6.00 -1.79
CA HIS A 54 -7.70 6.17 -2.77
C HIS A 54 -8.27 6.30 -4.19
N LYS A 55 -9.19 5.41 -4.55
CA LYS A 55 -9.75 5.39 -5.91
C LYS A 55 -10.60 6.61 -6.21
N SER A 56 -11.30 7.14 -5.24
CA SER A 56 -12.13 8.33 -5.42
C SER A 56 -11.35 9.65 -5.36
N GLY A 57 -10.08 9.59 -4.92
CA GLY A 57 -9.29 10.80 -4.72
C GLY A 57 -9.76 11.60 -3.53
N TYR A 58 -10.23 10.94 -2.48
CA TYR A 58 -10.77 11.57 -1.27
C TYR A 58 -9.82 12.61 -0.68
N LYS A 59 -10.38 13.75 -0.28
CA LYS A 59 -9.62 14.82 0.39
C LYS A 59 -10.14 15.00 1.81
N SER A 60 -9.25 15.39 2.72
CA SER A 60 -9.63 15.72 4.09
C SER A 60 -10.46 17.01 4.10
N LYS A 61 -11.08 17.30 5.25
CA LYS A 61 -11.87 18.55 5.43
C LYS A 61 -11.04 19.80 5.18
N LYS A 62 -9.72 19.73 5.36
CA LYS A 62 -8.80 20.85 5.11
C LYS A 62 -8.34 20.92 3.65
N GLY A 63 -8.90 20.11 2.77
CA GLY A 63 -8.56 20.10 1.36
C GLY A 63 -7.28 19.35 1.01
N HIS A 64 -6.64 18.72 1.99
CA HIS A 64 -5.45 17.91 1.73
C HIS A 64 -5.81 16.59 1.07
N ASN A 65 -5.07 16.25 0.02
CA ASN A 65 -5.24 14.98 -0.66
C ASN A 65 -4.65 13.86 0.18
N ILE A 66 -5.47 13.01 0.77
CA ILE A 66 -5.04 11.89 1.59
C ILE A 66 -5.00 10.57 0.82
N SER A 67 -5.35 10.59 -0.47
CA SER A 67 -5.27 9.42 -1.32
C SER A 67 -3.88 9.31 -1.95
N SER A 68 -3.46 8.09 -2.24
CA SER A 68 -2.24 7.85 -3.00
C SER A 68 -2.53 8.01 -4.49
N SER A 69 -1.76 8.85 -5.18
CA SER A 69 -1.91 9.01 -6.63
C SER A 69 -1.59 7.71 -7.37
N ILE A 70 -0.66 6.92 -6.85
CA ILE A 70 -0.33 5.62 -7.43
C ILE A 70 -1.52 4.66 -7.35
N VAL A 71 -2.17 4.58 -6.19
CA VAL A 71 -3.33 3.71 -6.02
C VAL A 71 -4.51 4.21 -6.84
N ARG A 72 -4.72 5.54 -6.86
CA ARG A 72 -5.82 6.12 -7.65
C ARG A 72 -5.71 5.75 -9.12
N LYS A 73 -4.50 5.84 -9.68
CA LYS A 73 -4.27 5.58 -11.11
C LYS A 73 -4.13 4.09 -11.44
N TYR A 74 -3.41 3.35 -10.61
CA TYR A 74 -3.02 1.98 -10.94
C TYR A 74 -3.63 0.91 -10.03
N GLY A 75 -4.32 1.27 -8.96
CA GLY A 75 -4.90 0.31 -8.02
C GLY A 75 -5.96 -0.56 -8.67
N LEU A 76 -5.83 -1.87 -8.50
CA LEU A 76 -6.76 -2.85 -9.06
C LEU A 76 -7.68 -3.43 -7.99
N TYR A 77 -7.11 -4.06 -6.96
CA TYR A 77 -7.88 -4.68 -5.89
C TYR A 77 -6.99 -4.98 -4.70
N LEU A 78 -7.64 -5.22 -3.56
CA LEU A 78 -6.94 -5.63 -2.35
C LEU A 78 -6.41 -7.07 -2.48
N ARG A 79 -5.30 -7.35 -1.77
CA ARG A 79 -4.69 -8.68 -1.72
C ARG A 79 -4.72 -9.20 -0.28
N PRO A 80 -5.90 -9.63 0.24
CA PRO A 80 -6.03 -10.03 1.64
C PRO A 80 -5.08 -11.14 2.08
N SER A 81 -4.75 -12.07 1.20
CA SER A 81 -3.84 -13.16 1.53
C SER A 81 -2.46 -12.69 1.98
N LEU A 82 -2.07 -11.45 1.63
CA LEU A 82 -0.77 -10.91 1.98
C LEU A 82 -0.76 -10.18 3.32
N TYR A 83 -1.92 -9.89 3.93
CA TYR A 83 -1.96 -9.11 5.17
C TYR A 83 -3.02 -9.55 6.18
N GLU A 84 -3.98 -10.40 5.81
CA GLU A 84 -5.11 -10.74 6.70
C GLU A 84 -4.66 -11.44 8.00
N HIS A 85 -3.48 -12.04 8.00
CA HIS A 85 -2.91 -12.69 9.17
C HIS A 85 -2.33 -11.68 10.18
N LEU A 86 -2.20 -10.43 9.81
CA LEU A 86 -1.62 -9.41 10.69
C LEU A 86 -2.68 -8.90 11.67
N PRO A 87 -2.30 -8.70 12.96
CA PRO A 87 -3.27 -8.20 13.95
C PRO A 87 -3.49 -6.69 13.80
N LEU A 88 -4.51 -6.18 14.49
CA LEU A 88 -4.65 -4.75 14.68
C LEU A 88 -3.49 -4.24 15.53
N MET A 89 -3.07 -3.02 15.28
CA MET A 89 -1.87 -2.44 15.88
C MET A 89 -2.13 -0.99 16.28
N ASN A 90 -1.27 -0.45 17.16
CA ASN A 90 -1.26 1.00 17.34
C ASN A 90 -0.56 1.63 16.13
N ARG A 91 -0.61 2.96 16.02
CA ARG A 91 -0.10 3.67 14.85
C ARG A 91 1.40 3.42 14.62
N GLN A 92 2.19 3.43 15.68
CA GLN A 92 3.65 3.23 15.57
C GLN A 92 3.99 1.81 15.14
N GLU A 93 3.29 0.82 15.69
CA GLU A 93 3.47 -0.57 15.28
C GLU A 93 3.11 -0.75 13.80
N ALA A 94 2.01 -0.11 13.37
CA ALA A 94 1.57 -0.20 11.99
C ALA A 94 2.57 0.43 11.01
N LEU A 95 3.19 1.56 11.37
CA LEU A 95 4.23 2.17 10.56
C LEU A 95 5.42 1.23 10.36
N LYS A 96 5.85 0.57 11.44
CA LYS A 96 6.95 -0.40 11.37
C LYS A 96 6.58 -1.62 10.55
N GLN A 97 5.36 -2.11 10.73
CA GLN A 97 4.89 -3.30 10.00
C GLN A 97 4.71 -3.01 8.51
N GLU A 98 4.23 -1.81 8.16
CA GLU A 98 4.11 -1.38 6.77
C GLU A 98 5.46 -1.47 6.06
N GLU A 99 6.48 -0.87 6.65
CA GLU A 99 7.83 -0.92 6.08
C GLU A 99 8.38 -2.33 6.03
N ALA A 100 8.24 -3.09 7.13
CA ALA A 100 8.75 -4.46 7.20
C ALA A 100 8.11 -5.35 6.14
N LEU A 101 6.80 -5.24 5.96
CA LEU A 101 6.08 -6.02 4.96
C LEU A 101 6.51 -5.62 3.54
N ALA A 102 6.63 -4.31 3.28
CA ALA A 102 7.06 -3.83 1.97
C ALA A 102 8.45 -4.35 1.60
N LEU A 103 9.39 -4.31 2.55
CA LEU A 103 10.75 -4.79 2.30
C LEU A 103 10.77 -6.31 2.12
N GLU A 104 9.96 -7.04 2.87
CA GLU A 104 9.84 -8.49 2.69
C GLU A 104 9.32 -8.85 1.30
N LEU A 105 8.28 -8.14 0.84
CA LEU A 105 7.73 -8.37 -0.48
C LEU A 105 8.74 -8.04 -1.58
N ARG A 106 9.56 -6.99 -1.40
CA ARG A 106 10.64 -6.69 -2.33
C ARG A 106 11.67 -7.83 -2.39
N ARG A 107 11.99 -8.41 -1.24
CA ARG A 107 12.91 -9.57 -1.22
C ARG A 107 12.34 -10.76 -2.00
N LYS A 108 11.03 -10.88 -2.06
CA LYS A 108 10.34 -11.91 -2.85
C LYS A 108 10.17 -11.50 -4.31
N ARG A 109 10.81 -10.40 -4.72
CA ARG A 109 10.86 -9.89 -6.09
C ARG A 109 9.59 -9.22 -6.60
N TYR A 110 8.66 -8.87 -5.71
CA TYR A 110 7.57 -7.97 -6.06
C TYR A 110 8.11 -6.55 -6.23
N ALA A 111 7.44 -5.77 -7.07
CA ALA A 111 7.68 -4.33 -7.14
C ALA A 111 6.71 -3.67 -6.17
N VAL A 112 7.21 -2.89 -5.20
CA VAL A 112 6.40 -2.42 -4.08
C VAL A 112 6.61 -0.92 -3.87
N TRP A 113 5.49 -0.22 -3.59
CA TRP A 113 5.50 1.16 -3.14
C TRP A 113 4.86 1.23 -1.75
N PHE A 114 5.45 2.03 -0.87
CA PHE A 114 4.88 2.32 0.45
C PHE A 114 5.27 3.74 0.85
N ASN A 115 4.54 4.29 1.81
CA ASN A 115 4.83 5.65 2.29
C ASN A 115 5.94 5.69 3.31
#